data_3feb6ea4e1c2d492951f6762835b9d21
#
_entry.id   3feb6ea4e1c2d492951f6762835b9d21
#
_cell.length_a   1.000
_cell.length_b   1.000
_cell.length_c   1.000
_cell.angle_alpha   90.00
_cell.angle_beta   90.00
_cell.angle_gamma   90.00
#
_symmetry.space_group_name_H-M   'P 1'
#
loop_
_entity.id
_entity.type
_entity.pdbx_description
1 polymer ?
#
loop_
_entity_poly.entity_id
_entity_poly.type
_entity_poly.pdbx_seq_one_letter_code
_entity_poly.pdbx_strand_id
1 'polypeptide(L)'
;MALGAAVQADLLTNVDRQDEVLLLDVIPLSLGLETMGGLVEKLIQRNSTIPTAAAQVFTTFKDGQTGLDVHVLQGERELVEDCRSLARFTLSGIPPMPAGMARVEVRFQVDADGILAVTAKEQSTGTTQSITVKPSHGLTDEEIENMLLDSIDHAEDDIQLRQLREQRVEAERVLMDAEKQLGEHGALLQDGERAAMEAAMSRVRELAKGDDSHAIKEAIHALDESSRPFVERVMNQAIRRVVAGHSVEEY
;
A
#
# COMPACT_ATOMS: atom_id res chain seq x y z
N MET A 1 -29.91 19.35 -18.70
CA MET A 1 -29.72 20.11 -17.43
C MET A 1 -31.03 20.64 -16.84
N ALA A 2 -31.87 21.40 -17.55
CA ALA A 2 -33.10 21.95 -16.96
C ALA A 2 -34.10 20.88 -16.45
N LEU A 3 -34.24 19.75 -17.14
CA LEU A 3 -35.13 18.66 -16.73
C LEU A 3 -34.66 17.97 -15.44
N GLY A 4 -33.33 17.74 -15.30
CA GLY A 4 -32.75 17.17 -14.09
C GLY A 4 -32.88 18.09 -12.87
N ALA A 5 -32.68 19.40 -13.05
CA ALA A 5 -32.86 20.39 -12.00
C ALA A 5 -34.33 20.50 -11.57
N ALA A 6 -35.27 20.34 -12.51
CA ALA A 6 -36.70 20.33 -12.22
C ALA A 6 -37.13 19.07 -11.43
N VAL A 7 -36.59 17.89 -11.78
CA VAL A 7 -36.79 16.63 -11.03
C VAL A 7 -36.23 16.75 -9.62
N GLN A 8 -35.03 17.31 -9.47
CA GLN A 8 -34.39 17.48 -8.17
C GLN A 8 -35.13 18.50 -7.28
N ALA A 9 -35.64 19.58 -7.86
CA ALA A 9 -36.49 20.55 -7.16
C ALA A 9 -37.84 19.91 -6.71
N ASP A 10 -38.44 19.07 -7.57
CA ASP A 10 -39.67 18.35 -7.25
C ASP A 10 -39.49 17.32 -6.12
N LEU A 11 -38.35 16.61 -6.12
CA LEU A 11 -37.94 15.68 -5.04
C LEU A 11 -37.71 16.38 -3.68
N LEU A 12 -37.19 17.60 -3.69
CA LEU A 12 -36.96 18.37 -2.48
C LEU A 12 -38.21 19.03 -1.91
N THR A 13 -39.25 19.20 -2.73
CA THR A 13 -40.47 19.92 -2.33
C THR A 13 -41.69 19.05 -2.12
N ASN A 14 -41.76 17.84 -2.70
CA ASN A 14 -42.88 16.91 -2.60
C ASN A 14 -42.60 15.75 -1.63
N VAL A 15 -43.06 15.89 -0.36
CA VAL A 15 -42.87 14.92 0.73
C VAL A 15 -43.79 13.68 0.62
N ASP A 16 -44.78 13.69 -0.28
CA ASP A 16 -45.87 12.68 -0.35
C ASP A 16 -45.71 11.61 -1.45
N ARG A 17 -44.56 11.52 -2.16
CA ARG A 17 -44.38 10.49 -3.18
C ARG A 17 -43.85 9.19 -2.60
N GLN A 18 -44.61 8.10 -2.83
CA GLN A 18 -44.22 6.71 -2.49
C GLN A 18 -43.20 6.10 -3.46
N ASP A 19 -42.83 6.78 -4.55
CA ASP A 19 -41.74 6.42 -5.47
C ASP A 19 -40.55 7.35 -5.24
N GLU A 20 -39.69 7.02 -4.25
CA GLU A 20 -38.45 7.71 -3.99
C GLU A 20 -37.45 7.43 -5.12
N VAL A 21 -37.33 8.35 -6.07
CA VAL A 21 -36.15 8.42 -6.95
C VAL A 21 -35.03 9.07 -6.16
N LEU A 22 -34.17 8.26 -5.55
CA LEU A 22 -33.00 8.74 -4.86
C LEU A 22 -31.90 9.04 -5.90
N LEU A 23 -31.57 10.31 -6.09
CA LEU A 23 -30.40 10.73 -6.85
C LEU A 23 -29.17 10.60 -5.95
N LEU A 24 -28.34 9.61 -6.24
CA LEU A 24 -27.05 9.43 -5.59
C LEU A 24 -25.95 9.94 -6.52
N ASP A 25 -25.13 10.85 -6.03
CA ASP A 25 -23.89 11.22 -6.70
C ASP A 25 -22.80 10.18 -6.37
N VAL A 26 -21.93 9.89 -7.35
CA VAL A 26 -20.94 8.83 -7.24
C VAL A 26 -19.55 9.33 -7.69
N ILE A 27 -18.51 8.67 -7.19
CA ILE A 27 -17.14 8.89 -7.62
C ILE A 27 -16.93 8.22 -8.97
N PRO A 28 -16.55 8.96 -10.04
CA PRO A 28 -16.45 8.38 -11.39
C PRO A 28 -15.25 7.46 -11.58
N LEU A 29 -14.13 7.70 -10.86
CA LEU A 29 -12.88 6.95 -10.92
C LEU A 29 -12.39 6.64 -9.51
N SER A 30 -11.77 5.48 -9.32
CA SER A 30 -11.20 5.05 -8.04
C SER A 30 -10.17 6.04 -7.51
N LEU A 31 -10.11 6.18 -6.19
CA LEU A 31 -9.15 7.02 -5.47
C LEU A 31 -8.25 6.12 -4.64
N GLY A 32 -6.95 6.32 -4.76
CA GLY A 32 -5.97 5.48 -4.11
C GLY A 32 -4.67 6.23 -3.80
N LEU A 33 -3.70 5.48 -3.33
CA LEU A 33 -2.37 5.99 -3.06
C LEU A 33 -1.28 5.11 -3.65
N GLU A 34 -0.12 5.71 -3.89
CA GLU A 34 1.10 5.00 -4.31
C GLU A 34 1.63 4.14 -3.18
N THR A 35 1.96 2.89 -3.51
CA THR A 35 2.67 1.97 -2.64
C THR A 35 4.02 1.59 -3.23
N MET A 36 4.83 0.82 -2.48
CA MET A 36 6.14 0.37 -2.95
C MET A 36 6.03 -0.38 -4.29
N GLY A 37 7.01 -0.14 -5.16
CA GLY A 37 7.03 -0.71 -6.50
C GLY A 37 6.29 0.13 -7.55
N GLY A 38 5.81 1.34 -7.22
CA GLY A 38 5.03 2.18 -8.13
C GLY A 38 3.63 1.61 -8.42
N LEU A 39 3.06 0.91 -7.44
CA LEU A 39 1.72 0.33 -7.49
C LEU A 39 0.68 1.28 -6.88
N VAL A 40 -0.57 1.14 -7.32
CA VAL A 40 -1.70 1.89 -6.77
C VAL A 40 -2.53 0.98 -5.87
N GLU A 41 -2.73 1.43 -4.63
CA GLU A 41 -3.69 0.82 -3.70
C GLU A 41 -4.97 1.67 -3.68
N LYS A 42 -6.07 1.12 -4.20
CA LYS A 42 -7.36 1.81 -4.34
C LYS A 42 -8.13 1.70 -3.03
N LEU A 43 -8.33 2.82 -2.32
CA LEU A 43 -9.07 2.88 -1.06
C LEU A 43 -10.57 3.11 -1.28
N ILE A 44 -10.93 3.99 -2.21
CA ILE A 44 -12.31 4.24 -2.57
C ILE A 44 -12.50 3.84 -4.02
N GLN A 45 -13.38 2.88 -4.24
CA GLN A 45 -13.64 2.32 -5.57
C GLN A 45 -14.54 3.26 -6.39
N ARG A 46 -14.40 3.23 -7.72
CA ARG A 46 -15.33 3.91 -8.62
C ARG A 46 -16.79 3.51 -8.31
N ASN A 47 -17.73 4.36 -8.64
CA ASN A 47 -19.16 4.19 -8.37
C ASN A 47 -19.54 4.14 -6.88
N SER A 48 -18.59 4.41 -5.96
CA SER A 48 -18.94 4.63 -4.55
C SER A 48 -19.79 5.88 -4.43
N THR A 49 -20.90 5.78 -3.71
CA THR A 49 -21.79 6.93 -3.44
C THR A 49 -21.12 7.92 -2.50
N ILE A 50 -21.32 9.21 -2.70
CA ILE A 50 -20.84 10.24 -1.79
C ILE A 50 -21.98 10.79 -0.91
N PRO A 51 -21.69 11.16 0.36
CA PRO A 51 -20.36 11.18 1.00
C PRO A 51 -19.88 9.77 1.37
N THR A 52 -18.54 9.55 1.32
CA THR A 52 -17.94 8.25 1.66
C THR A 52 -16.57 8.43 2.34
N ALA A 53 -16.13 7.42 3.08
CA ALA A 53 -14.81 7.40 3.67
C ALA A 53 -14.24 5.97 3.72
N ALA A 54 -12.93 5.87 3.53
CA ALA A 54 -12.17 4.64 3.72
C ALA A 54 -10.86 4.94 4.43
N ALA A 55 -10.34 3.98 5.19
CA ALA A 55 -9.06 4.11 5.87
C ALA A 55 -8.30 2.79 5.83
N GLN A 56 -6.98 2.87 5.69
CA GLN A 56 -6.09 1.72 5.69
C GLN A 56 -4.81 2.06 6.46
N VAL A 57 -4.24 1.06 7.13
CA VAL A 57 -3.01 1.23 7.91
C VAL A 57 -1.83 0.76 7.07
N PHE A 58 -0.88 1.65 6.90
CA PHE A 58 0.40 1.43 6.21
C PHE A 58 1.54 1.38 7.23
N THR A 59 2.69 0.90 6.78
CA THR A 59 3.88 0.78 7.60
C THR A 59 5.11 1.30 6.87
N THR A 60 6.23 1.44 7.60
CA THR A 60 7.51 1.81 7.03
C THR A 60 8.19 0.62 6.37
N PHE A 61 8.90 0.88 5.27
CA PHE A 61 9.62 -0.13 4.50
C PHE A 61 11.05 -0.34 5.00
N LYS A 62 11.69 0.71 5.55
CA LYS A 62 13.09 0.69 6.01
C LYS A 62 13.19 0.91 7.51
N ASP A 63 14.22 0.30 8.13
CA ASP A 63 14.59 0.57 9.52
C ASP A 63 14.89 2.06 9.71
N GLY A 64 14.41 2.63 10.82
CA GLY A 64 14.65 4.01 11.18
C GLY A 64 14.00 5.06 10.27
N GLN A 65 13.07 4.68 9.41
CA GLN A 65 12.34 5.61 8.54
C GLN A 65 11.48 6.55 9.39
N THR A 66 11.68 7.87 9.23
CA THR A 66 11.03 8.93 10.02
C THR A 66 9.98 9.73 9.24
N GLY A 67 9.76 9.41 7.98
CA GLY A 67 8.78 10.06 7.11
C GLY A 67 8.13 9.07 6.15
N LEU A 68 6.90 9.40 5.72
CA LEU A 68 6.12 8.67 4.73
C LEU A 68 5.57 9.65 3.70
N ASP A 69 5.92 9.44 2.43
CA ASP A 69 5.33 10.19 1.33
C ASP A 69 3.99 9.57 0.95
N VAL A 70 2.95 10.40 0.95
CA VAL A 70 1.60 10.04 0.54
C VAL A 70 1.32 10.69 -0.80
N HIS A 71 1.29 9.89 -1.85
CA HIS A 71 0.94 10.30 -3.20
C HIS A 71 -0.46 9.85 -3.52
N VAL A 72 -1.38 10.79 -3.65
CA VAL A 72 -2.80 10.56 -3.89
C VAL A 72 -3.06 10.48 -5.39
N LEU A 73 -3.72 9.42 -5.81
CA LEU A 73 -3.93 9.05 -7.22
C LEU A 73 -5.41 8.84 -7.51
N GLN A 74 -5.76 9.03 -8.78
CA GLN A 74 -7.10 8.75 -9.32
C GLN A 74 -6.96 7.96 -10.63
N GLY A 75 -7.70 6.86 -10.74
CA GLY A 75 -7.69 6.02 -11.95
C GLY A 75 -8.02 4.57 -11.67
N GLU A 76 -8.07 3.78 -12.75
CA GLU A 76 -8.42 2.36 -12.69
C GLU A 76 -7.24 1.43 -12.97
N ARG A 77 -6.10 1.97 -13.45
CA ARG A 77 -4.89 1.21 -13.75
C ARG A 77 -4.18 0.79 -12.44
N GLU A 78 -3.28 -0.16 -12.55
CA GLU A 78 -2.55 -0.73 -11.40
C GLU A 78 -1.22 -0.01 -11.12
N LEU A 79 -0.68 0.73 -12.11
CA LEU A 79 0.59 1.44 -11.99
C LEU A 79 0.36 2.94 -11.79
N VAL A 80 1.24 3.56 -11.01
CA VAL A 80 1.23 5.01 -10.71
C VAL A 80 1.36 5.85 -11.98
N GLU A 81 2.19 5.40 -12.93
CA GLU A 81 2.45 6.09 -14.19
C GLU A 81 1.22 6.17 -15.11
N ASP A 82 0.27 5.25 -14.96
CA ASP A 82 -0.97 5.18 -15.72
C ASP A 82 -2.16 5.81 -15.00
N CYS A 83 -1.95 6.37 -13.80
CA CYS A 83 -2.97 7.03 -13.01
C CYS A 83 -2.73 8.53 -12.88
N ARG A 84 -3.81 9.27 -12.70
CA ARG A 84 -3.76 10.72 -12.51
C ARG A 84 -3.28 11.07 -11.10
N SER A 85 -2.23 11.89 -11.01
CA SER A 85 -1.78 12.45 -9.73
C SER A 85 -2.71 13.57 -9.28
N LEU A 86 -3.26 13.46 -8.07
CA LEU A 86 -4.11 14.48 -7.47
C LEU A 86 -3.33 15.38 -6.51
N ALA A 87 -2.51 14.77 -5.66
CA ALA A 87 -1.75 15.50 -4.65
C ALA A 87 -0.59 14.65 -4.12
N ARG A 88 0.40 15.32 -3.51
CA ARG A 88 1.50 14.66 -2.78
C ARG A 88 1.82 15.45 -1.52
N PHE A 89 2.00 14.76 -0.41
CA PHE A 89 2.46 15.34 0.85
C PHE A 89 3.26 14.33 1.67
N THR A 90 4.06 14.82 2.61
CA THR A 90 4.89 13.98 3.46
C THR A 90 4.42 14.05 4.91
N LEU A 91 4.14 12.92 5.52
CA LEU A 91 4.01 12.80 6.96
C LEU A 91 5.41 12.64 7.56
N SER A 92 5.86 13.60 8.35
CA SER A 92 7.14 13.58 9.05
C SER A 92 6.94 13.33 10.54
N GLY A 93 8.01 12.92 11.26
CA GLY A 93 7.96 12.71 12.70
C GLY A 93 7.46 11.33 13.11
N ILE A 94 7.57 10.35 12.24
CA ILE A 94 7.44 8.93 12.60
C ILE A 94 8.63 8.57 13.48
N PRO A 95 8.42 7.93 14.66
CA PRO A 95 9.53 7.48 15.49
C PRO A 95 10.41 6.47 14.73
N PRO A 96 11.74 6.56 14.87
CA PRO A 96 12.64 5.58 14.25
C PRO A 96 12.43 4.21 14.89
N MET A 97 11.87 3.29 14.13
CA MET A 97 11.58 1.91 14.53
C MET A 97 12.06 0.93 13.46
N PRO A 98 12.17 -0.37 13.77
CA PRO A 98 12.38 -1.38 12.74
C PRO A 98 11.29 -1.32 11.65
N ALA A 99 11.67 -1.66 10.43
CA ALA A 99 10.74 -1.75 9.30
C ALA A 99 9.48 -2.57 9.66
N GLY A 100 8.32 -2.15 9.19
CA GLY A 100 7.06 -2.82 9.47
C GLY A 100 6.44 -2.55 10.85
N MET A 101 7.10 -1.83 11.75
CA MET A 101 6.58 -1.57 13.12
C MET A 101 5.73 -0.31 13.21
N ALA A 102 6.06 0.74 12.45
CA ALA A 102 5.26 1.96 12.44
C ALA A 102 3.85 1.69 11.90
N ARG A 103 2.86 2.37 12.47
CA ARG A 103 1.46 2.26 12.09
C ARG A 103 0.94 3.62 11.66
N VAL A 104 0.80 3.82 10.36
CA VAL A 104 0.29 5.07 9.77
C VAL A 104 -1.08 4.80 9.17
N GLU A 105 -2.13 5.31 9.79
CA GLU A 105 -3.47 5.27 9.23
C GLU A 105 -3.59 6.37 8.18
N VAL A 106 -3.91 5.98 6.94
CA VAL A 106 -4.27 6.91 5.87
C VAL A 106 -5.77 6.81 5.63
N ARG A 107 -6.45 7.94 5.80
CA ARG A 107 -7.90 8.06 5.66
C ARG A 107 -8.23 8.94 4.48
N PHE A 108 -9.06 8.44 3.60
CA PHE A 108 -9.71 9.15 2.49
C PHE A 108 -11.14 9.46 2.90
N GLN A 109 -11.56 10.70 2.76
CA GLN A 109 -12.94 11.12 3.03
C GLN A 109 -13.40 12.05 1.93
N VAL A 110 -14.47 11.67 1.23
CA VAL A 110 -15.13 12.50 0.21
C VAL A 110 -16.44 13.00 0.77
N ASP A 111 -16.64 14.31 0.76
CA ASP A 111 -17.85 14.95 1.23
C ASP A 111 -18.96 14.97 0.14
N ALA A 112 -20.12 15.55 0.48
CA ALA A 112 -21.25 15.66 -0.44
C ALA A 112 -21.00 16.60 -1.64
N ASP A 113 -19.98 17.49 -1.55
CA ASP A 113 -19.57 18.39 -2.64
C ASP A 113 -18.49 17.77 -3.53
N GLY A 114 -18.14 16.48 -3.28
CA GLY A 114 -17.10 15.74 -3.99
C GLY A 114 -15.68 16.19 -3.65
N ILE A 115 -15.47 16.82 -2.50
CA ILE A 115 -14.14 17.23 -2.04
C ILE A 115 -13.49 16.08 -1.27
N LEU A 116 -12.30 15.67 -1.69
CA LEU A 116 -11.50 14.64 -1.05
C LEU A 116 -10.57 15.27 -0.01
N ALA A 117 -10.71 14.87 1.24
CA ALA A 117 -9.73 15.09 2.30
C ALA A 117 -8.94 13.80 2.53
N VAL A 118 -7.60 13.88 2.45
CA VAL A 118 -6.70 12.77 2.76
C VAL A 118 -5.91 13.13 3.99
N THR A 119 -5.99 12.27 5.01
CA THR A 119 -5.31 12.44 6.30
C THR A 119 -4.42 11.24 6.57
N ALA A 120 -3.14 11.48 6.84
CA ALA A 120 -2.20 10.48 7.33
C ALA A 120 -1.91 10.75 8.80
N LYS A 121 -2.05 9.72 9.65
CA LYS A 121 -1.85 9.80 11.10
C LYS A 121 -0.97 8.64 11.58
N GLU A 122 0.16 8.98 12.21
CA GLU A 122 0.96 7.99 12.94
C GLU A 122 0.28 7.68 14.29
N GLN A 123 0.00 6.39 14.55
CA GLN A 123 -0.89 5.98 15.64
C GLN A 123 -0.26 6.10 17.03
N SER A 124 1.07 5.98 17.17
CA SER A 124 1.75 6.01 18.48
C SER A 124 1.99 7.44 18.99
N THR A 125 2.36 8.35 18.11
CA THR A 125 2.64 9.77 18.44
C THR A 125 1.43 10.67 18.25
N GLY A 126 0.47 10.24 17.41
CA GLY A 126 -0.66 11.06 17.00
C GLY A 126 -0.29 12.15 15.97
N THR A 127 0.94 12.16 15.47
CA THR A 127 1.37 13.09 14.42
C THR A 127 0.49 12.92 13.20
N THR A 128 -0.03 14.04 12.68
CA THR A 128 -1.03 14.04 11.62
C THR A 128 -0.66 15.08 10.56
N GLN A 129 -0.84 14.70 9.30
CA GLN A 129 -0.76 15.59 8.15
C GLN A 129 -1.97 15.35 7.25
N SER A 130 -2.50 16.40 6.62
CA SER A 130 -3.64 16.28 5.74
C SER A 130 -3.53 17.20 4.53
N ILE A 131 -4.23 16.81 3.46
CA ILE A 131 -4.42 17.63 2.25
C ILE A 131 -5.88 17.51 1.80
N THR A 132 -6.36 18.56 1.12
CA THR A 132 -7.71 18.58 0.54
C THR A 132 -7.61 18.89 -0.94
N VAL A 133 -8.28 18.09 -1.76
CA VAL A 133 -8.31 18.23 -3.23
C VAL A 133 -9.71 17.98 -3.76
N LYS A 134 -10.01 18.51 -4.95
CA LYS A 134 -11.26 18.23 -5.66
C LYS A 134 -10.97 17.30 -6.85
N PRO A 135 -11.24 15.99 -6.75
CA PRO A 135 -10.87 14.99 -7.76
C PRO A 135 -11.49 15.26 -9.14
N SER A 136 -12.71 15.77 -9.18
CA SER A 136 -13.41 16.13 -10.43
C SER A 136 -12.88 17.38 -11.11
N HIS A 137 -12.01 18.19 -10.46
CA HIS A 137 -11.51 19.42 -11.05
C HIS A 137 -10.57 19.12 -12.23
N GLY A 138 -10.91 19.66 -13.41
CA GLY A 138 -10.14 19.49 -14.63
C GLY A 138 -10.27 18.12 -15.30
N LEU A 139 -11.29 17.32 -14.97
CA LEU A 139 -11.68 16.09 -15.69
C LEU A 139 -12.92 16.39 -16.54
N THR A 140 -12.86 16.00 -17.80
CA THR A 140 -14.00 15.97 -18.73
C THR A 140 -14.60 14.56 -18.76
N ASP A 141 -15.85 14.45 -19.20
CA ASP A 141 -16.53 13.15 -19.36
C ASP A 141 -15.78 12.26 -20.36
N GLU A 142 -15.19 12.84 -21.41
CA GLU A 142 -14.38 12.14 -22.42
C GLU A 142 -13.09 11.58 -21.82
N GLU A 143 -12.41 12.32 -20.94
CA GLU A 143 -11.22 11.84 -20.25
C GLU A 143 -11.54 10.70 -19.30
N ILE A 144 -12.67 10.76 -18.59
CA ILE A 144 -13.15 9.67 -17.73
C ILE A 144 -13.42 8.40 -18.56
N GLU A 145 -14.14 8.55 -19.69
CA GLU A 145 -14.43 7.44 -20.61
C GLU A 145 -13.15 6.81 -21.13
N ASN A 146 -12.19 7.61 -21.58
CA ASN A 146 -10.90 7.12 -22.08
C ASN A 146 -10.12 6.37 -20.99
N MET A 147 -10.06 6.87 -19.76
CA MET A 147 -9.40 6.20 -18.63
C MET A 147 -10.06 4.85 -18.28
N LEU A 148 -11.39 4.76 -18.43
CA LEU A 148 -12.13 3.52 -18.21
C LEU A 148 -11.87 2.50 -19.31
N LEU A 149 -11.88 2.91 -20.58
CA LEU A 149 -11.59 2.06 -21.72
C LEU A 149 -10.14 1.54 -21.65
N ASP A 150 -9.18 2.42 -21.39
CA ASP A 150 -7.77 2.07 -21.24
C ASP A 150 -7.55 1.02 -20.14
N SER A 151 -8.28 1.11 -19.01
CA SER A 151 -8.20 0.11 -17.94
C SER A 151 -8.77 -1.25 -18.32
N ILE A 152 -9.72 -1.31 -19.26
CA ILE A 152 -10.27 -2.56 -19.76
C ILE A 152 -9.30 -3.20 -20.77
N ASP A 153 -8.77 -2.39 -21.67
CA ASP A 153 -7.86 -2.86 -22.73
C ASP A 153 -6.55 -3.43 -22.18
N HIS A 154 -6.08 -2.90 -21.01
CA HIS A 154 -4.83 -3.34 -20.38
C HIS A 154 -5.02 -4.22 -19.14
N ALA A 155 -6.24 -4.70 -18.86
CA ALA A 155 -6.54 -5.40 -17.62
C ALA A 155 -5.67 -6.64 -17.35
N GLU A 156 -5.36 -7.43 -18.40
CA GLU A 156 -4.51 -8.64 -18.29
C GLU A 156 -3.04 -8.24 -18.05
N ASP A 157 -2.55 -7.26 -18.79
CA ASP A 157 -1.19 -6.76 -18.68
C ASP A 157 -0.95 -6.14 -17.28
N ASP A 158 -1.90 -5.37 -16.78
CA ASP A 158 -1.85 -4.74 -15.46
C ASP A 158 -1.77 -5.78 -14.34
N ILE A 159 -2.50 -6.88 -14.42
CA ILE A 159 -2.42 -7.97 -13.45
C ILE A 159 -1.01 -8.58 -13.42
N GLN A 160 -0.43 -8.83 -14.59
CA GLN A 160 0.92 -9.40 -14.70
C GLN A 160 1.98 -8.42 -14.20
N LEU A 161 1.87 -7.14 -14.58
CA LEU A 161 2.78 -6.09 -14.15
C LEU A 161 2.68 -5.87 -12.63
N ARG A 162 1.48 -5.86 -12.06
CA ARG A 162 1.27 -5.79 -10.61
C ARG A 162 1.96 -6.95 -9.90
N GLN A 163 1.73 -8.18 -10.33
CA GLN A 163 2.36 -9.36 -9.75
C GLN A 163 3.90 -9.27 -9.81
N LEU A 164 4.44 -8.86 -10.95
CA LEU A 164 5.89 -8.70 -11.12
C LEU A 164 6.45 -7.65 -10.15
N ARG A 165 5.80 -6.49 -10.05
CA ARG A 165 6.22 -5.41 -9.14
C ARG A 165 6.14 -5.85 -7.68
N GLU A 166 5.07 -6.53 -7.27
CA GLU A 166 4.92 -7.09 -5.92
C GLU A 166 6.05 -8.08 -5.59
N GLN A 167 6.38 -9.00 -6.50
CA GLN A 167 7.47 -9.95 -6.30
C GLN A 167 8.84 -9.27 -6.23
N ARG A 168 9.07 -8.21 -6.98
CA ARG A 168 10.32 -7.43 -6.90
C ARG A 168 10.44 -6.69 -5.56
N VAL A 169 9.36 -6.09 -5.07
CA VAL A 169 9.32 -5.44 -3.74
C VAL A 169 9.57 -6.46 -2.63
N GLU A 170 8.95 -7.63 -2.71
CA GLU A 170 9.16 -8.71 -1.74
C GLU A 170 10.60 -9.25 -1.79
N ALA A 171 11.18 -9.40 -2.99
CA ALA A 171 12.58 -9.77 -3.16
C ALA A 171 13.53 -8.76 -2.50
N GLU A 172 13.30 -7.45 -2.69
CA GLU A 172 14.09 -6.39 -2.03
C GLU A 172 13.98 -6.50 -0.51
N ARG A 173 12.78 -6.67 0.04
CA ARG A 173 12.54 -6.80 1.47
C ARG A 173 13.27 -8.01 2.06
N VAL A 174 13.12 -9.18 1.44
CA VAL A 174 13.75 -10.43 1.93
C VAL A 174 15.26 -10.36 1.85
N LEU A 175 15.82 -9.74 0.78
CA LEU A 175 17.25 -9.53 0.66
C LEU A 175 17.80 -8.60 1.75
N MET A 176 17.10 -7.49 2.04
CA MET A 176 17.49 -6.58 3.12
C MET A 176 17.49 -7.28 4.48
N ASP A 177 16.44 -8.07 4.77
CA ASP A 177 16.34 -8.82 6.01
C ASP A 177 17.46 -9.88 6.12
N ALA A 178 17.74 -10.63 5.05
CA ALA A 178 18.81 -11.63 5.02
C ALA A 178 20.20 -11.00 5.21
N GLU A 179 20.49 -9.87 4.56
CA GLU A 179 21.75 -9.12 4.72
C GLU A 179 21.94 -8.66 6.16
N LYS A 180 20.89 -8.10 6.76
CA LYS A 180 20.87 -7.66 8.16
C LYS A 180 21.15 -8.83 9.11
N GLN A 181 20.44 -9.94 8.96
CA GLN A 181 20.61 -11.14 9.78
C GLN A 181 22.03 -11.72 9.67
N LEU A 182 22.58 -11.78 8.45
CA LEU A 182 23.95 -12.23 8.22
C LEU A 182 25.00 -11.30 8.88
N GLY A 183 24.73 -9.99 8.87
CA GLY A 183 25.61 -9.00 9.52
C GLY A 183 25.56 -9.07 11.04
N GLU A 184 24.38 -9.12 11.63
CA GLU A 184 24.19 -9.06 13.07
C GLU A 184 24.44 -10.41 13.80
N HIS A 185 24.14 -11.53 13.13
CA HIS A 185 24.12 -12.86 13.73
C HIS A 185 25.03 -13.87 13.03
N GLY A 186 25.91 -13.43 12.15
CA GLY A 186 26.79 -14.29 11.35
C GLY A 186 27.65 -15.29 12.14
N ALA A 187 27.89 -15.03 13.44
CA ALA A 187 28.58 -15.96 14.34
C ALA A 187 27.78 -17.23 14.66
N LEU A 188 26.46 -17.26 14.38
CA LEU A 188 25.59 -18.42 14.60
C LEU A 188 25.47 -19.32 13.37
N LEU A 189 26.09 -18.95 12.26
CA LEU A 189 26.13 -19.77 11.05
C LEU A 189 26.99 -21.01 11.24
N GLN A 190 26.53 -22.12 10.69
CA GLN A 190 27.28 -23.37 10.60
C GLN A 190 28.07 -23.41 9.28
N ASP A 191 28.99 -24.37 9.18
CA ASP A 191 29.81 -24.57 7.99
C ASP A 191 28.94 -24.77 6.73
N GLY A 192 29.21 -23.98 5.69
CA GLY A 192 28.50 -24.03 4.42
C GLY A 192 27.20 -23.22 4.34
N GLU A 193 26.55 -22.87 5.47
CA GLU A 193 25.27 -22.13 5.45
C GLU A 193 25.42 -20.72 4.88
N ARG A 194 26.50 -20.00 5.22
CA ARG A 194 26.79 -18.69 4.64
C ARG A 194 26.82 -18.74 3.12
N ALA A 195 27.59 -19.69 2.56
CA ALA A 195 27.73 -19.83 1.13
C ALA A 195 26.40 -20.20 0.45
N ALA A 196 25.58 -21.05 1.08
CA ALA A 196 24.26 -21.41 0.59
C ALA A 196 23.32 -20.21 0.57
N MET A 197 23.25 -19.44 1.65
CA MET A 197 22.42 -18.23 1.72
C MET A 197 22.88 -17.16 0.71
N GLU A 198 24.18 -16.89 0.61
CA GLU A 198 24.72 -15.91 -0.35
C GLU A 198 24.45 -16.33 -1.81
N ALA A 199 24.51 -17.62 -2.12
CA ALA A 199 24.13 -18.13 -3.43
C ALA A 199 22.63 -17.96 -3.72
N ALA A 200 21.76 -18.25 -2.75
CA ALA A 200 20.31 -18.05 -2.87
C ALA A 200 19.98 -16.55 -3.02
N MET A 201 20.59 -15.68 -2.23
CA MET A 201 20.43 -14.21 -2.34
C MET A 201 20.87 -13.70 -3.73
N SER A 202 21.99 -14.22 -4.25
CA SER A 202 22.46 -13.87 -5.60
C SER A 202 21.46 -14.31 -6.68
N ARG A 203 20.85 -15.48 -6.50
CA ARG A 203 19.81 -15.98 -7.39
C ARG A 203 18.57 -15.08 -7.36
N VAL A 204 18.11 -14.66 -6.20
CA VAL A 204 16.98 -13.71 -6.06
C VAL A 204 17.31 -12.39 -6.77
N ARG A 205 18.50 -11.81 -6.55
CA ARG A 205 18.92 -10.55 -7.21
C ARG A 205 18.93 -10.65 -8.74
N GLU A 206 19.40 -11.78 -9.28
CA GLU A 206 19.42 -11.96 -10.73
C GLU A 206 18.01 -12.10 -11.31
N LEU A 207 17.16 -12.92 -10.69
CA LEU A 207 15.80 -13.13 -11.18
C LEU A 207 14.92 -11.88 -11.02
N ALA A 208 15.13 -11.08 -9.98
CA ALA A 208 14.41 -9.82 -9.78
C ALA A 208 14.64 -8.76 -10.88
N LYS A 209 15.69 -8.92 -11.70
CA LYS A 209 15.93 -8.08 -12.89
C LYS A 209 15.13 -8.52 -14.11
N GLY A 210 14.67 -9.77 -14.13
CA GLY A 210 13.87 -10.35 -15.21
C GLY A 210 12.37 -10.10 -15.00
N ASP A 211 11.56 -10.58 -15.94
CA ASP A 211 10.12 -10.32 -16.00
C ASP A 211 9.26 -11.52 -15.59
N ASP A 212 9.88 -12.57 -15.05
CA ASP A 212 9.20 -13.78 -14.61
C ASP A 212 8.90 -13.70 -13.10
N SER A 213 7.68 -13.28 -12.76
CA SER A 213 7.20 -13.15 -11.37
C SER A 213 7.21 -14.49 -10.62
N HIS A 214 6.94 -15.61 -11.33
CA HIS A 214 6.94 -16.94 -10.74
C HIS A 214 8.36 -17.38 -10.36
N ALA A 215 9.33 -17.18 -11.25
CA ALA A 215 10.74 -17.50 -10.97
C ALA A 215 11.29 -16.68 -9.81
N ILE A 216 10.89 -15.40 -9.66
CA ILE A 216 11.26 -14.56 -8.52
C ILE A 216 10.69 -15.17 -7.23
N LYS A 217 9.40 -15.51 -7.23
CA LYS A 217 8.72 -16.11 -6.06
C LYS A 217 9.36 -17.43 -5.63
N GLU A 218 9.71 -18.30 -6.57
CA GLU A 218 10.40 -19.56 -6.27
C GLU A 218 11.80 -19.33 -5.67
N ALA A 219 12.53 -18.34 -6.18
CA ALA A 219 13.84 -17.99 -5.63
C ALA A 219 13.75 -17.41 -4.21
N ILE A 220 12.74 -16.59 -3.92
CA ILE A 220 12.45 -16.10 -2.56
C ILE A 220 12.18 -17.28 -1.63
N HIS A 221 11.33 -18.21 -2.05
CA HIS A 221 11.04 -19.41 -1.26
C HIS A 221 12.29 -20.26 -1.01
N ALA A 222 13.16 -20.43 -2.02
CA ALA A 222 14.43 -21.17 -1.85
C ALA A 222 15.38 -20.47 -0.87
N LEU A 223 15.40 -19.13 -0.84
CA LEU A 223 16.17 -18.35 0.14
C LEU A 223 15.61 -18.57 1.55
N ASP A 224 14.27 -18.52 1.71
CA ASP A 224 13.62 -18.79 2.99
C ASP A 224 13.95 -20.18 3.52
N GLU A 225 13.83 -21.22 2.68
CA GLU A 225 14.20 -22.60 3.03
C GLU A 225 15.68 -22.72 3.46
N SER A 226 16.60 -22.10 2.72
CA SER A 226 18.03 -22.16 3.02
C SER A 226 18.42 -21.40 4.28
N SER A 227 17.68 -20.36 4.64
CA SER A 227 17.91 -19.53 5.83
C SER A 227 17.24 -20.05 7.09
N ARG A 228 16.22 -20.91 6.97
CA ARG A 228 15.39 -21.38 8.09
C ARG A 228 16.19 -21.93 9.29
N PRO A 229 17.18 -22.85 9.12
CA PRO A 229 17.93 -23.36 10.27
C PRO A 229 18.73 -22.28 11.01
N PHE A 230 19.26 -21.31 10.26
CA PHE A 230 19.96 -20.18 10.83
C PHE A 230 19.01 -19.26 11.61
N VAL A 231 17.87 -18.88 11.02
CA VAL A 231 16.85 -18.05 11.67
C VAL A 231 16.32 -18.69 12.95
N GLU A 232 16.08 -20.00 12.97
CA GLU A 232 15.69 -20.74 14.16
C GLU A 232 16.73 -20.62 15.29
N ARG A 233 18.02 -20.67 14.98
CA ARG A 233 19.09 -20.47 15.97
C ARG A 233 19.11 -19.05 16.51
N VAL A 234 18.92 -18.05 15.63
CA VAL A 234 18.85 -16.63 16.04
C VAL A 234 17.67 -16.42 16.99
N MET A 235 16.48 -16.92 16.63
CA MET A 235 15.29 -16.84 17.50
C MET A 235 15.50 -17.54 18.85
N ASN A 236 16.05 -18.75 18.84
CA ASN A 236 16.34 -19.49 20.07
C ASN A 236 17.34 -18.76 20.95
N GLN A 237 18.35 -18.09 20.37
CA GLN A 237 19.30 -17.29 21.14
C GLN A 237 18.60 -16.05 21.74
N ALA A 238 17.73 -15.38 21.00
CA ALA A 238 16.97 -14.22 21.49
C ALA A 238 16.07 -14.63 22.67
N ILE A 239 15.33 -15.74 22.55
CA ILE A 239 14.48 -16.29 23.62
C ILE A 239 15.31 -16.59 24.88
N ARG A 240 16.45 -17.26 24.72
CA ARG A 240 17.34 -17.59 25.86
C ARG A 240 17.85 -16.35 26.58
N ARG A 241 18.16 -15.26 25.85
CA ARG A 241 18.57 -13.98 26.45
C ARG A 241 17.46 -13.33 27.26
N VAL A 242 16.22 -13.36 26.76
CA VAL A 242 15.05 -12.82 27.48
C VAL A 242 14.76 -13.65 28.73
N VAL A 243 14.73 -14.98 28.63
CA VAL A 243 14.48 -15.88 29.76
C VAL A 243 15.59 -15.82 30.82
N ALA A 244 16.86 -15.70 30.41
CA ALA A 244 17.98 -15.56 31.33
C ALA A 244 18.07 -14.18 32.02
N GLY A 245 17.45 -13.15 31.42
CA GLY A 245 17.38 -11.81 31.99
C GLY A 245 16.23 -11.61 33.01
N HIS A 246 15.26 -12.53 33.08
CA HIS A 246 14.20 -12.56 34.09
C HIS A 246 14.58 -13.62 35.14
N SER A 247 15.16 -13.20 36.24
CA SER A 247 15.32 -14.09 37.40
C SER A 247 13.93 -14.44 37.96
N VAL A 248 13.76 -15.70 38.34
CA VAL A 248 12.50 -16.34 38.85
C VAL A 248 12.08 -15.80 40.22
N GLU A 249 12.27 -14.54 40.54
CA GLU A 249 11.98 -13.93 41.85
C GLU A 249 10.84 -12.91 41.86
N GLU A 250 9.96 -12.90 40.86
CA GLU A 250 8.73 -12.07 40.89
C GLU A 250 7.50 -12.90 40.51
N TYR A 251 7.12 -13.85 41.38
CA TYR A 251 5.76 -14.34 41.54
C TYR A 251 5.47 -14.69 42.99
#